data_4a4f77471be88c45ce45cb5c1951d39c
#
_entry.id   4a4f77471be88c45ce45cb5c1951d39c
#
_cell.length_a   1.000
_cell.length_b   1.000
_cell.length_c   1.000
_cell.angle_alpha   90.00
_cell.angle_beta   90.00
_cell.angle_gamma   90.00
#
_symmetry.space_group_name_H-M   'P 1'
#
loop_
_entity.id
_entity.type
_entity.pdbx_description
1 polymer ?
#
loop_
_entity_poly.entity_id
_entity_poly.type
_entity_poly.pdbx_seq_one_letter_code
_entity_poly.pdbx_strand_id
1 'polypeptide(L)'
;PVAAAQALFNSPALFRILIQARGRAALAPAEEAVRAIIRERHEGEDDVTLITQDALLGTFDKILHALTLAVAGIAAISLVVAGVLIMNVMLVAVSQRTPEIGLLKALGAARGQILALFLTEALLLAVAGTLLGLLVAYVGTWIFNAQIDAFQLVVPLWAPLAAAAVSLVTGIAFGLLPALRAARLDPVLALAGG
;
A
#
# COMPACT_ATOMS: atom_id res chain seq x y z
N PRO A 1 7.32 24.20 44.92
CA PRO A 1 7.12 23.15 45.92
C PRO A 1 5.60 22.93 46.08
N VAL A 2 5.18 21.65 46.12
CA VAL A 2 3.75 21.25 46.15
C VAL A 2 3.06 21.88 47.38
N ALA A 3 3.71 21.87 48.54
CA ALA A 3 3.17 22.48 49.78
C ALA A 3 2.84 23.97 49.65
N ALA A 4 3.63 24.73 48.90
CA ALA A 4 3.35 26.18 48.69
C ALA A 4 2.12 26.39 47.79
N ALA A 5 1.96 25.52 46.78
CA ALA A 5 0.77 25.55 45.91
C ALA A 5 -0.51 25.15 46.66
N GLN A 6 -0.45 24.14 47.49
CA GLN A 6 -1.57 23.71 48.35
C GLN A 6 -1.99 24.81 49.34
N ALA A 7 -1.04 25.51 49.90
CA ALA A 7 -1.30 26.63 50.80
C ALA A 7 -1.91 27.84 50.04
N LEU A 8 -1.44 28.14 48.82
CA LEU A 8 -1.91 29.27 48.01
C LEU A 8 -3.34 29.03 47.48
N PHE A 9 -3.66 27.80 47.11
CA PHE A 9 -4.99 27.45 46.55
C PHE A 9 -5.96 26.89 47.61
N ASN A 10 -5.54 26.81 48.85
CA ASN A 10 -6.31 26.25 49.98
C ASN A 10 -6.94 24.88 49.65
N SER A 11 -6.19 24.04 48.93
CA SER A 11 -6.62 22.73 48.50
C SER A 11 -5.61 21.66 48.97
N PRO A 12 -6.01 20.77 49.86
CA PRO A 12 -5.13 19.67 50.32
C PRO A 12 -4.94 18.58 49.27
N ALA A 13 -5.80 18.52 48.27
CA ALA A 13 -5.77 17.49 47.25
C ALA A 13 -4.90 17.88 46.05
N LEU A 14 -4.27 16.88 45.42
CA LEU A 14 -3.57 17.02 44.17
C LEU A 14 -4.55 16.75 43.01
N PHE A 15 -4.70 17.73 42.13
CA PHE A 15 -5.59 17.62 40.97
C PHE A 15 -5.05 16.65 39.92
N ARG A 16 -3.72 16.60 39.73
CA ARG A 16 -3.07 15.74 38.73
C ARG A 16 -1.63 15.43 39.14
N ILE A 17 -1.25 14.18 38.95
CA ILE A 17 0.15 13.71 39.07
C ILE A 17 0.62 13.32 37.66
N LEU A 18 1.70 13.94 37.19
CA LEU A 18 2.33 13.60 35.92
C LEU A 18 3.49 12.66 36.18
N ILE A 19 3.45 11.48 35.58
CA ILE A 19 4.48 10.46 35.69
C ILE A 19 5.10 10.27 34.32
N GLN A 20 6.42 10.41 34.23
CA GLN A 20 7.15 10.23 32.98
C GLN A 20 7.77 8.83 32.95
N ALA A 21 7.38 8.01 31.99
CA ALA A 21 8.02 6.74 31.69
C ALA A 21 9.23 6.93 30.75
N ARG A 22 10.26 6.08 30.89
CA ARG A 22 11.50 6.18 30.08
C ARG A 22 11.32 5.81 28.60
N GLY A 23 10.15 5.31 28.21
CA GLY A 23 9.82 4.94 26.84
C GLY A 23 8.51 4.17 26.77
N ARG A 24 8.00 3.94 25.56
CA ARG A 24 6.70 3.29 25.32
C ARG A 24 6.61 1.89 25.94
N ALA A 25 7.69 1.10 25.90
CA ALA A 25 7.74 -0.22 26.50
C ALA A 25 7.66 -0.21 28.05
N ALA A 26 7.98 0.91 28.69
CA ALA A 26 7.90 1.08 30.13
C ALA A 26 6.54 1.60 30.62
N LEU A 27 5.60 1.94 29.72
CA LEU A 27 4.30 2.51 30.11
C LEU A 27 3.42 1.50 30.84
N ALA A 28 3.25 0.29 30.30
CA ALA A 28 2.40 -0.73 30.91
C ALA A 28 2.90 -1.18 32.30
N PRO A 29 4.20 -1.51 32.50
CA PRO A 29 4.69 -1.83 33.84
C PRO A 29 4.66 -0.61 34.77
N ALA A 30 4.83 0.62 34.29
CA ALA A 30 4.69 1.82 35.09
C ALA A 30 3.24 2.05 35.55
N GLU A 31 2.25 1.81 34.69
CA GLU A 31 0.83 1.90 35.03
C GLU A 31 0.45 0.91 36.14
N GLU A 32 0.90 -0.32 36.02
CA GLU A 32 0.65 -1.37 37.00
C GLU A 32 1.30 -1.03 38.36
N ALA A 33 2.55 -0.56 38.35
CA ALA A 33 3.25 -0.12 39.55
C ALA A 33 2.55 1.08 40.23
N VAL A 34 2.07 2.05 39.44
CA VAL A 34 1.35 3.22 39.98
C VAL A 34 0.02 2.79 40.61
N ARG A 35 -0.75 1.91 39.95
CA ARG A 35 -1.98 1.37 40.53
C ARG A 35 -1.73 0.62 41.84
N ALA A 36 -0.68 -0.19 41.89
CA ALA A 36 -0.32 -0.91 43.10
C ALA A 36 0.01 0.04 44.27
N ILE A 37 0.83 1.06 44.02
CA ILE A 37 1.22 2.05 45.03
C ILE A 37 0.01 2.88 45.50
N ILE A 38 -0.87 3.29 44.62
CA ILE A 38 -2.07 4.06 44.96
C ILE A 38 -3.00 3.21 45.82
N ARG A 39 -3.28 1.98 45.37
CA ARG A 39 -4.14 1.03 46.11
C ARG A 39 -3.61 0.73 47.50
N GLU A 40 -2.30 0.57 47.66
CA GLU A 40 -1.68 0.39 48.96
C GLU A 40 -1.84 1.61 49.91
N ARG A 41 -1.84 2.83 49.35
CA ARG A 41 -1.95 4.07 50.10
C ARG A 41 -3.39 4.54 50.34
N HIS A 42 -4.35 4.05 49.57
CA HIS A 42 -5.79 4.41 49.63
C HIS A 42 -6.62 3.23 50.14
N GLU A 43 -6.10 2.47 51.11
CA GLU A 43 -6.84 1.39 51.80
C GLU A 43 -7.44 0.33 50.88
N GLY A 44 -6.86 0.15 49.66
CA GLY A 44 -7.31 -0.82 48.64
C GLY A 44 -8.30 -0.27 47.63
N GLU A 45 -8.70 0.99 47.72
CA GLU A 45 -9.59 1.61 46.74
C GLU A 45 -8.84 2.10 45.49
N ASP A 46 -9.50 1.99 44.34
CA ASP A 46 -8.99 2.41 43.01
C ASP A 46 -9.72 3.72 42.61
N ASP A 47 -9.46 4.79 43.35
CA ASP A 47 -10.11 6.08 43.22
C ASP A 47 -9.42 7.07 42.27
N VAL A 48 -8.40 6.58 41.52
CA VAL A 48 -7.60 7.39 40.60
C VAL A 48 -7.76 6.91 39.15
N THR A 49 -8.12 7.82 38.28
CA THR A 49 -8.15 7.54 36.84
C THR A 49 -6.75 7.76 36.23
N LEU A 50 -6.12 6.69 35.76
CA LEU A 50 -4.88 6.75 34.98
C LEU A 50 -5.21 7.03 33.51
N ILE A 51 -4.78 8.19 33.04
CA ILE A 51 -4.90 8.57 31.62
C ILE A 51 -3.54 8.42 30.98
N THR A 52 -3.33 7.37 30.20
CA THR A 52 -2.11 7.17 29.43
C THR A 52 -2.25 7.82 28.05
N GLN A 53 -1.20 8.46 27.56
CA GLN A 53 -1.17 8.97 26.18
C GLN A 53 -1.25 7.82 25.15
N ASP A 54 -0.92 6.60 25.54
CA ASP A 54 -0.97 5.40 24.67
C ASP A 54 -2.40 5.06 24.22
N ALA A 55 -3.41 5.33 25.03
CA ALA A 55 -4.82 5.14 24.65
C ALA A 55 -5.23 6.07 23.50
N LEU A 56 -4.74 7.31 23.50
CA LEU A 56 -4.94 8.26 22.40
C LEU A 56 -4.15 7.83 21.16
N LEU A 57 -2.87 7.49 21.31
CA LEU A 57 -2.02 7.01 20.22
C LEU A 57 -2.59 5.73 19.59
N GLY A 58 -3.10 4.79 20.39
CA GLY A 58 -3.74 3.58 19.89
C GLY A 58 -5.00 3.85 19.05
N THR A 59 -5.74 4.92 19.35
CA THR A 59 -6.88 5.35 18.53
C THR A 59 -6.40 5.93 17.19
N PHE A 60 -5.36 6.76 17.21
CA PHE A 60 -4.74 7.29 15.99
C PHE A 60 -4.17 6.17 15.11
N ASP A 61 -3.47 5.20 15.69
CA ASP A 61 -2.94 4.05 14.97
C ASP A 61 -4.05 3.24 14.28
N LYS A 62 -5.19 3.02 14.94
CA LYS A 62 -6.36 2.35 14.34
C LYS A 62 -6.95 3.13 13.17
N ILE A 63 -7.08 4.45 13.31
CA ILE A 63 -7.59 5.32 12.24
C ILE A 63 -6.63 5.31 11.04
N LEU A 64 -5.33 5.45 11.27
CA LEU A 64 -4.31 5.42 10.22
C LEU A 64 -4.28 4.06 9.52
N HIS A 65 -4.42 2.96 10.27
CA HIS A 65 -4.49 1.63 9.70
C HIS A 65 -5.76 1.44 8.85
N ALA A 66 -6.92 1.91 9.31
CA ALA A 66 -8.16 1.87 8.53
C ALA A 66 -8.06 2.69 7.23
N LEU A 67 -7.46 3.89 7.29
CA LEU A 67 -7.20 4.70 6.11
C LEU A 67 -6.25 4.00 5.13
N THR A 68 -5.17 3.39 5.63
CA THR A 68 -4.23 2.63 4.81
C THR A 68 -4.92 1.47 4.10
N LEU A 69 -5.77 0.71 4.80
CA LEU A 69 -6.55 -0.37 4.21
C LEU A 69 -7.54 0.13 3.15
N ALA A 70 -8.21 1.27 3.40
CA ALA A 70 -9.12 1.87 2.42
C ALA A 70 -8.39 2.27 1.14
N VAL A 71 -7.25 2.97 1.26
CA VAL A 71 -6.41 3.36 0.12
C VAL A 71 -5.86 2.14 -0.61
N ALA A 72 -5.39 1.12 0.12
CA ALA A 72 -4.92 -0.14 -0.47
C ALA A 72 -6.04 -0.87 -1.24
N GLY A 73 -7.27 -0.86 -0.71
CA GLY A 73 -8.45 -1.41 -1.38
C GLY A 73 -8.76 -0.69 -2.70
N ILE A 74 -8.75 0.64 -2.69
CA ILE A 74 -8.95 1.45 -3.90
C ILE A 74 -7.84 1.17 -4.92
N ALA A 75 -6.58 1.10 -4.47
CA ALA A 75 -5.45 0.78 -5.33
C ALA A 75 -5.57 -0.61 -5.96
N ALA A 76 -6.02 -1.61 -5.20
CA ALA A 76 -6.23 -2.97 -5.69
C ALA A 76 -7.32 -3.01 -6.78
N ILE A 77 -8.44 -2.32 -6.57
CA ILE A 77 -9.51 -2.22 -7.58
C ILE A 77 -8.97 -1.53 -8.84
N SER A 78 -8.26 -0.42 -8.69
CA SER A 78 -7.65 0.31 -9.82
C SER A 78 -6.68 -0.57 -10.61
N LEU A 79 -5.91 -1.42 -9.92
CA LEU A 79 -4.99 -2.36 -10.53
C LEU A 79 -5.72 -3.44 -11.37
N VAL A 80 -6.82 -3.97 -10.85
CA VAL A 80 -7.67 -4.92 -11.59
C VAL A 80 -8.24 -4.27 -12.84
N VAL A 81 -8.76 -3.05 -12.74
CA VAL A 81 -9.29 -2.30 -13.89
C VAL A 81 -8.19 -2.07 -14.94
N ALA A 82 -6.99 -1.63 -14.50
CA ALA A 82 -5.85 -1.46 -15.39
C ALA A 82 -5.45 -2.77 -16.08
N GLY A 83 -5.44 -3.89 -15.33
CA GLY A 83 -5.17 -5.22 -15.87
C GLY A 83 -6.20 -5.63 -16.96
N VAL A 84 -7.49 -5.41 -16.71
CA VAL A 84 -8.54 -5.67 -17.70
C VAL A 84 -8.36 -4.81 -18.95
N LEU A 85 -7.94 -3.55 -18.80
CA LEU A 85 -7.64 -2.68 -19.94
C LEU A 85 -6.45 -3.22 -20.76
N ILE A 86 -5.37 -3.66 -20.11
CA ILE A 86 -4.24 -4.32 -20.80
C ILE A 86 -4.74 -5.55 -21.56
N MET A 87 -5.54 -6.40 -20.92
CA MET A 87 -6.10 -7.59 -21.56
C MET A 87 -6.94 -7.23 -22.80
N ASN A 88 -7.79 -6.21 -22.71
CA ASN A 88 -8.64 -5.78 -23.83
C ASN A 88 -7.82 -5.23 -24.99
N VAL A 89 -6.83 -4.37 -24.72
CA VAL A 89 -5.93 -3.82 -25.75
C VAL A 89 -5.17 -4.95 -26.43
N MET A 90 -4.67 -5.92 -25.68
CA MET A 90 -3.97 -7.07 -26.23
C MET A 90 -4.88 -7.99 -27.05
N LEU A 91 -6.16 -8.20 -26.63
CA LEU A 91 -7.12 -8.97 -27.42
C LEU A 91 -7.42 -8.30 -28.77
N VAL A 92 -7.56 -6.98 -28.79
CA VAL A 92 -7.72 -6.22 -30.03
C VAL A 92 -6.47 -6.32 -30.89
N ALA A 93 -5.27 -6.17 -30.33
CA ALA A 93 -4.01 -6.32 -31.05
C ALA A 93 -3.86 -7.72 -31.68
N VAL A 94 -4.19 -8.79 -30.95
CA VAL A 94 -4.19 -10.15 -31.46
C VAL A 94 -5.19 -10.31 -32.62
N SER A 95 -6.41 -9.77 -32.49
CA SER A 95 -7.43 -9.87 -33.56
C SER A 95 -7.01 -9.14 -34.81
N GLN A 96 -6.42 -7.94 -34.68
CA GLN A 96 -5.93 -7.16 -35.83
C GLN A 96 -4.73 -7.79 -36.53
N ARG A 97 -3.88 -8.52 -35.79
CA ARG A 97 -2.66 -9.20 -36.30
C ARG A 97 -2.88 -10.69 -36.57
N THR A 98 -4.13 -11.16 -36.61
CA THR A 98 -4.44 -12.58 -36.87
C THR A 98 -3.78 -13.14 -38.14
N PRO A 99 -3.80 -12.45 -39.33
CA PRO A 99 -3.13 -12.94 -40.52
C PRO A 99 -1.59 -13.03 -40.35
N GLU A 100 -0.97 -12.07 -39.66
CA GLU A 100 0.47 -12.09 -39.42
C GLU A 100 0.87 -13.28 -38.51
N ILE A 101 0.06 -13.53 -37.47
CA ILE A 101 0.27 -14.69 -36.58
C ILE A 101 0.11 -16.00 -37.35
N GLY A 102 -0.91 -16.06 -38.25
CA GLY A 102 -1.12 -17.21 -39.12
C GLY A 102 0.08 -17.45 -40.03
N LEU A 103 0.64 -16.41 -40.64
CA LEU A 103 1.82 -16.50 -41.50
C LEU A 103 3.06 -16.96 -40.71
N LEU A 104 3.32 -16.38 -39.51
CA LEU A 104 4.44 -16.83 -38.68
C LEU A 104 4.34 -18.30 -38.33
N LYS A 105 3.15 -18.80 -38.02
CA LYS A 105 2.93 -20.23 -37.72
C LYS A 105 3.05 -21.09 -38.93
N ALA A 106 2.62 -20.67 -40.13
CA ALA A 106 2.79 -21.35 -41.37
C ALA A 106 4.30 -21.51 -41.74
N LEU A 107 5.13 -20.52 -41.37
CA LEU A 107 6.58 -20.54 -41.51
C LEU A 107 7.28 -21.38 -40.41
N GLY A 108 6.52 -21.98 -39.50
CA GLY A 108 7.04 -22.90 -38.48
C GLY A 108 7.29 -22.30 -37.11
N ALA A 109 6.79 -21.10 -36.82
CA ALA A 109 6.91 -20.52 -35.49
C ALA A 109 6.21 -21.38 -34.43
N ALA A 110 6.96 -21.75 -33.38
CA ALA A 110 6.43 -22.54 -32.26
C ALA A 110 5.42 -21.72 -31.43
N ARG A 111 4.47 -22.44 -30.82
CA ARG A 111 3.47 -21.78 -29.91
C ARG A 111 4.11 -20.94 -28.80
N GLY A 112 5.26 -21.44 -28.25
CA GLY A 112 5.99 -20.70 -27.22
C GLY A 112 6.58 -19.39 -27.70
N GLN A 113 6.99 -19.30 -28.98
CA GLN A 113 7.54 -18.08 -29.57
C GLN A 113 6.44 -17.01 -29.74
N ILE A 114 5.26 -17.42 -30.20
CA ILE A 114 4.10 -16.50 -30.29
C ILE A 114 3.66 -16.05 -28.89
N LEU A 115 3.61 -16.98 -27.93
CA LEU A 115 3.30 -16.64 -26.53
C LEU A 115 4.30 -15.64 -25.97
N ALA A 116 5.59 -15.89 -26.15
CA ALA A 116 6.63 -14.99 -25.66
C ALA A 116 6.57 -13.61 -26.31
N LEU A 117 6.26 -13.52 -27.60
CA LEU A 117 6.11 -12.26 -28.34
C LEU A 117 5.03 -11.36 -27.71
N PHE A 118 3.81 -11.89 -27.51
CA PHE A 118 2.70 -11.13 -26.93
C PHE A 118 2.90 -10.88 -25.44
N LEU A 119 3.53 -11.79 -24.70
CA LEU A 119 3.80 -11.58 -23.29
C LEU A 119 4.87 -10.50 -23.07
N THR A 120 5.89 -10.41 -23.93
CA THR A 120 6.85 -9.30 -23.90
C THR A 120 6.18 -7.98 -24.23
N GLU A 121 5.22 -7.92 -25.15
CA GLU A 121 4.46 -6.70 -25.44
C GLU A 121 3.65 -6.25 -24.21
N ALA A 122 2.97 -7.17 -23.52
CA ALA A 122 2.26 -6.87 -22.28
C ALA A 122 3.20 -6.39 -21.16
N LEU A 123 4.39 -7.02 -21.04
CA LEU A 123 5.41 -6.60 -20.07
C LEU A 123 5.96 -5.19 -20.36
N LEU A 124 6.22 -4.88 -21.62
CA LEU A 124 6.66 -3.55 -22.02
C LEU A 124 5.63 -2.47 -21.68
N LEU A 125 4.34 -2.75 -21.89
CA LEU A 125 3.26 -1.85 -21.48
C LEU A 125 3.22 -1.67 -19.97
N ALA A 126 3.38 -2.77 -19.19
CA ALA A 126 3.43 -2.70 -17.74
C ALA A 126 4.64 -1.91 -17.24
N VAL A 127 5.82 -2.10 -17.83
CA VAL A 127 7.04 -1.34 -17.48
C VAL A 127 6.87 0.14 -17.81
N ALA A 128 6.37 0.47 -19.00
CA ALA A 128 6.13 1.87 -19.40
C ALA A 128 5.13 2.55 -18.45
N GLY A 129 4.02 1.85 -18.11
CA GLY A 129 3.06 2.34 -17.13
C GLY A 129 3.66 2.53 -15.74
N THR A 130 4.52 1.61 -15.30
CA THR A 130 5.23 1.72 -14.01
C THR A 130 6.16 2.93 -13.98
N LEU A 131 6.94 3.14 -15.03
CA LEU A 131 7.87 4.28 -15.11
C LEU A 131 7.12 5.61 -15.08
N LEU A 132 6.02 5.72 -15.85
CA LEU A 132 5.16 6.90 -15.84
C LEU A 132 4.51 7.11 -14.47
N GLY A 133 3.99 6.04 -13.86
CA GLY A 133 3.39 6.10 -12.53
C GLY A 133 4.38 6.54 -11.45
N LEU A 134 5.61 6.01 -11.47
CA LEU A 134 6.68 6.43 -10.57
C LEU A 134 7.09 7.89 -10.81
N LEU A 135 7.19 8.31 -12.05
CA LEU A 135 7.49 9.70 -12.40
C LEU A 135 6.44 10.65 -11.79
N VAL A 136 5.15 10.34 -11.99
CA VAL A 136 4.04 11.13 -11.43
C VAL A 136 4.09 11.14 -9.90
N ALA A 137 4.37 10.00 -9.27
CA ALA A 137 4.48 9.89 -7.81
C ALA A 137 5.64 10.74 -7.27
N TYR A 138 6.82 10.67 -7.88
CA TYR A 138 7.98 11.47 -7.46
C TYR A 138 7.77 12.96 -7.68
N VAL A 139 7.21 13.36 -8.83
CA VAL A 139 6.88 14.76 -9.12
C VAL A 139 5.84 15.27 -8.13
N GLY A 140 4.79 14.48 -7.88
CA GLY A 140 3.76 14.82 -6.89
C GLY A 140 4.34 15.00 -5.47
N THR A 141 5.20 14.08 -5.05
CA THR A 141 5.89 14.16 -3.75
C THR A 141 6.78 15.40 -3.67
N TRP A 142 7.52 15.72 -4.74
CA TRP A 142 8.38 16.89 -4.80
C TRP A 142 7.56 18.19 -4.70
N ILE A 143 6.46 18.31 -5.45
CA ILE A 143 5.55 19.47 -5.39
C ILE A 143 4.96 19.62 -4.00
N PHE A 144 4.52 18.52 -3.38
CA PHE A 144 3.96 18.53 -2.03
C PHE A 144 4.97 19.06 -1.01
N ASN A 145 6.19 18.51 -1.02
CA ASN A 145 7.26 18.92 -0.12
C ASN A 145 7.74 20.36 -0.33
N ALA A 146 7.58 20.89 -1.56
CA ALA A 146 7.91 22.28 -1.85
C ALA A 146 6.86 23.29 -1.35
N GLN A 147 5.62 22.85 -1.11
CA GLN A 147 4.54 23.73 -0.67
C GLN A 147 4.18 23.61 0.82
N ILE A 148 4.53 22.49 1.45
CA ILE A 148 4.13 22.17 2.82
C ILE A 148 5.37 21.82 3.66
N ASP A 149 5.91 22.82 4.35
CA ASP A 149 7.08 22.65 5.23
C ASP A 149 6.78 21.82 6.50
N ALA A 150 5.50 21.72 6.89
CA ALA A 150 5.08 21.06 8.12
C ALA A 150 5.23 19.53 8.08
N PHE A 151 5.21 18.91 6.89
CA PHE A 151 5.33 17.46 6.70
C PHE A 151 6.21 17.15 5.50
N GLN A 152 7.25 16.36 5.72
CA GLN A 152 8.08 15.85 4.63
C GLN A 152 7.63 14.44 4.25
N LEU A 153 7.12 14.28 3.03
CA LEU A 153 6.83 12.98 2.45
C LEU A 153 8.14 12.34 1.97
N VAL A 154 8.52 11.24 2.60
CA VAL A 154 9.68 10.45 2.20
C VAL A 154 9.20 9.14 1.59
N VAL A 155 9.54 8.91 0.32
CA VAL A 155 9.23 7.63 -0.35
C VAL A 155 10.30 6.60 0.03
N PRO A 156 9.94 5.52 0.75
CA PRO A 156 10.91 4.49 1.12
C PRO A 156 11.34 3.70 -0.13
N LEU A 157 12.60 3.28 -0.18
CA LEU A 157 13.19 2.57 -1.33
C LEU A 157 12.48 1.27 -1.71
N TRP A 158 11.82 0.62 -0.76
CA TRP A 158 11.06 -0.60 -1.04
C TRP A 158 9.77 -0.33 -1.85
N ALA A 159 9.18 0.87 -1.74
CA ALA A 159 7.89 1.19 -2.36
C ALA A 159 7.95 1.18 -3.91
N PRO A 160 8.92 1.83 -4.58
CA PRO A 160 9.04 1.72 -6.03
C PRO A 160 9.35 0.30 -6.51
N LEU A 161 10.12 -0.48 -5.75
CA LEU A 161 10.38 -1.89 -6.07
C LEU A 161 9.11 -2.75 -5.95
N ALA A 162 8.32 -2.54 -4.90
CA ALA A 162 7.04 -3.21 -4.73
C ALA A 162 6.05 -2.83 -5.84
N ALA A 163 5.98 -1.55 -6.20
CA ALA A 163 5.13 -1.09 -7.30
C ALA A 163 5.54 -1.73 -8.64
N ALA A 164 6.83 -1.80 -8.93
CA ALA A 164 7.34 -2.47 -10.12
C ALA A 164 7.01 -3.98 -10.13
N ALA A 165 7.21 -4.68 -9.02
CA ALA A 165 6.90 -6.09 -8.89
C ALA A 165 5.40 -6.36 -9.10
N VAL A 166 4.52 -5.59 -8.45
CA VAL A 166 3.06 -5.72 -8.58
C VAL A 166 2.61 -5.43 -10.02
N SER A 167 3.18 -4.40 -10.66
CA SER A 167 2.86 -4.06 -12.06
C SER A 167 3.27 -5.17 -13.03
N LEU A 168 4.48 -5.74 -12.86
CA LEU A 168 4.93 -6.86 -13.68
C LEU A 168 4.04 -8.10 -13.52
N VAL A 169 3.70 -8.45 -12.27
CA VAL A 169 2.77 -9.57 -11.98
C VAL A 169 1.42 -9.32 -12.66
N THR A 170 0.89 -8.10 -12.58
CA THR A 170 -0.37 -7.72 -13.23
C THR A 170 -0.26 -7.82 -14.75
N GLY A 171 0.81 -7.29 -15.35
CA GLY A 171 1.06 -7.37 -16.79
C GLY A 171 1.11 -8.82 -17.28
N ILE A 172 1.78 -9.70 -16.54
CA ILE A 172 1.82 -11.15 -16.85
C ILE A 172 0.44 -11.76 -16.68
N ALA A 173 -0.23 -11.56 -15.56
CA ALA A 173 -1.52 -12.18 -15.24
C ALA A 173 -2.60 -11.86 -16.28
N PHE A 174 -2.72 -10.58 -16.64
CA PHE A 174 -3.75 -10.12 -17.61
C PHE A 174 -3.28 -10.24 -19.07
N GLY A 175 -1.98 -10.22 -19.36
CA GLY A 175 -1.41 -10.46 -20.68
C GLY A 175 -1.39 -11.92 -21.09
N LEU A 176 -1.40 -12.85 -20.14
CA LEU A 176 -1.28 -14.28 -20.41
C LEU A 176 -2.45 -14.82 -21.24
N LEU A 177 -3.70 -14.42 -20.94
CA LEU A 177 -4.90 -14.91 -21.61
C LEU A 177 -4.92 -14.53 -23.11
N PRO A 178 -4.71 -13.26 -23.52
CA PRO A 178 -4.61 -12.91 -24.93
C PRO A 178 -3.40 -13.56 -25.63
N ALA A 179 -2.26 -13.64 -24.96
CA ALA A 179 -1.07 -14.29 -25.50
C ALA A 179 -1.30 -15.81 -25.77
N LEU A 180 -2.01 -16.49 -24.88
CA LEU A 180 -2.41 -17.89 -25.09
C LEU A 180 -3.40 -18.04 -26.24
N ARG A 181 -4.35 -17.09 -26.39
CA ARG A 181 -5.27 -17.11 -27.56
C ARG A 181 -4.50 -16.96 -28.86
N ALA A 182 -3.56 -16.01 -28.95
CA ALA A 182 -2.70 -15.84 -30.12
C ALA A 182 -1.89 -17.11 -30.43
N ALA A 183 -1.30 -17.71 -29.38
CA ALA A 183 -0.51 -18.94 -29.53
C ALA A 183 -1.32 -20.17 -29.97
N ARG A 184 -2.64 -20.18 -29.77
CA ARG A 184 -3.54 -21.29 -30.15
C ARG A 184 -4.25 -21.10 -31.47
N LEU A 185 -4.11 -19.95 -32.14
CA LEU A 185 -4.73 -19.70 -33.45
C LEU A 185 -4.32 -20.80 -34.45
N ASP A 186 -5.28 -21.27 -35.25
CA ASP A 186 -5.02 -22.18 -36.36
C ASP A 186 -4.50 -21.39 -37.57
N PRO A 187 -3.32 -21.72 -38.13
CA PRO A 187 -2.76 -20.96 -39.25
C PRO A 187 -3.65 -21.00 -40.49
N VAL A 188 -4.39 -22.09 -40.73
CA VAL A 188 -5.27 -22.19 -41.90
C VAL A 188 -6.48 -21.23 -41.77
N LEU A 189 -7.10 -21.25 -40.61
CA LEU A 189 -8.25 -20.36 -40.35
C LEU A 189 -7.83 -18.88 -40.27
N ALA A 190 -6.62 -18.61 -39.73
CA ALA A 190 -6.10 -17.25 -39.64
C ALA A 190 -5.78 -16.61 -40.99
N LEU A 191 -5.43 -17.41 -42.01
CA LEU A 191 -5.15 -16.96 -43.38
C LEU A 191 -6.39 -16.95 -44.27
N ALA A 192 -7.40 -17.79 -43.97
CA ALA A 192 -8.62 -17.89 -44.77
C ALA A 192 -9.70 -16.86 -44.40
N GLY A 193 -9.58 -16.22 -43.21
CA GLY A 193 -10.57 -15.28 -42.69
C GLY A 193 -10.21 -13.78 -42.85
N GLY A 194 -9.29 -13.43 -43.76
CA GLY A 194 -8.89 -12.07 -44.08
C GLY A 194 -9.73 -11.49 -45.24
#